data_18c781cb96b98ddfa98aeeba833e78d6
#
_entry.id   18c781cb96b98ddfa98aeeba833e78d6
#
_cell.length_a   1.000
_cell.length_b   1.000
_cell.length_c   1.000
_cell.angle_alpha   90.00
_cell.angle_beta   90.00
_cell.angle_gamma   90.00
#
_symmetry.space_group_name_H-M   'P 1'
#
loop_
_entity.id
_entity.type
_entity.pdbx_description
1 polymer ?
#
loop_
_entity_poly.entity_id
_entity_poly.type
_entity_poly.pdbx_seq_one_letter_code
_entity_poly.pdbx_strand_id
1 'polypeptide(L)'
;ADARGERPALVSTTDSVGSAMLTTSGFGSWSTEQVVAVHGCGALLRTWGDGYGYAMVATGVADAMVDPIVAEWDVAPMSIILAEAGGRFTALDGTEGADRGSGLGTNGLIHDQLMALIPH
;
A
#
# COMPACT_ATOMS: atom_id res chain seq x y z
N ALA A 1 -7.97 -2.34 22.23
CA ALA A 1 -9.10 -3.24 22.20
C ALA A 1 -10.26 -2.62 22.99
N ASP A 2 -11.44 -2.86 22.55
CA ASP A 2 -12.62 -2.40 23.29
C ASP A 2 -13.12 -3.52 24.23
N ALA A 3 -14.21 -3.23 24.96
CA ALA A 3 -14.78 -4.14 25.94
C ALA A 3 -15.27 -5.46 25.34
N ARG A 4 -15.44 -5.53 24.03
CA ARG A 4 -15.90 -6.74 23.34
C ARG A 4 -14.75 -7.52 22.71
N GLY A 5 -13.52 -7.11 22.96
CA GLY A 5 -12.34 -7.73 22.41
C GLY A 5 -12.00 -7.27 21.00
N GLU A 6 -12.68 -6.28 20.49
CA GLU A 6 -12.31 -5.69 19.19
C GLU A 6 -10.97 -4.97 19.32
N ARG A 7 -10.20 -4.99 18.25
CA ARG A 7 -8.89 -4.35 18.22
C ARG A 7 -8.95 -3.08 17.39
N PRO A 8 -8.22 -2.03 17.78
CA PRO A 8 -8.04 -0.91 16.89
C PRO A 8 -7.37 -1.38 15.59
N ALA A 9 -7.68 -0.72 14.48
CA ALA A 9 -7.02 -1.00 13.22
C ALA A 9 -5.55 -0.62 13.35
N LEU A 10 -4.66 -1.59 13.07
CA LEU A 10 -3.22 -1.38 13.11
C LEU A 10 -2.58 -2.04 11.90
N VAL A 11 -1.61 -1.35 11.31
CA VAL A 11 -0.81 -1.91 10.22
C VAL A 11 0.08 -3.04 10.73
N SER A 12 0.61 -3.83 9.79
CA SER A 12 1.52 -4.94 10.11
C SER A 12 2.89 -4.43 10.57
N THR A 13 3.71 -5.37 11.05
CA THR A 13 5.08 -5.08 11.50
C THR A 13 6.14 -5.64 10.54
N THR A 14 5.76 -6.05 9.34
CA THR A 14 6.70 -6.54 8.33
C THR A 14 7.67 -5.42 7.94
N ASP A 15 8.96 -5.67 8.04
CA ASP A 15 10.00 -4.67 7.80
C ASP A 15 10.90 -4.98 6.61
N SER A 16 10.59 -6.01 5.83
CA SER A 16 11.34 -6.39 4.64
C SER A 16 10.39 -6.65 3.48
N VAL A 17 10.68 -6.02 2.33
CA VAL A 17 9.88 -6.22 1.11
C VAL A 17 9.87 -7.69 0.69
N GLY A 18 10.97 -8.41 0.85
CA GLY A 18 11.05 -9.82 0.45
C GLY A 18 10.11 -10.74 1.20
N SER A 19 9.64 -10.37 2.38
CA SER A 19 8.67 -11.14 3.16
C SER A 19 7.29 -10.50 3.20
N ALA A 20 7.06 -9.44 2.40
CA ALA A 20 5.83 -8.69 2.43
C ALA A 20 4.76 -9.28 1.52
N MET A 21 3.51 -8.99 1.84
CA MET A 21 2.37 -9.18 0.94
C MET A 21 1.97 -7.83 0.38
N LEU A 22 2.03 -7.69 -0.94
CA LEU A 22 1.65 -6.48 -1.66
C LEU A 22 0.33 -6.71 -2.38
N THR A 23 -0.49 -5.69 -2.45
CA THR A 23 -1.73 -5.75 -3.21
C THR A 23 -1.82 -4.56 -4.17
N THR A 24 -2.61 -4.71 -5.21
CA THR A 24 -2.90 -3.66 -6.19
C THR A 24 -4.31 -3.83 -6.70
N SER A 25 -4.88 -2.78 -7.25
CA SER A 25 -6.20 -2.86 -7.89
C SER A 25 -6.17 -3.71 -9.15
N GLY A 26 -5.01 -3.83 -9.79
CA GLY A 26 -4.81 -4.64 -10.99
C GLY A 26 -3.55 -4.19 -11.71
N PHE A 27 -3.11 -4.97 -12.67
CA PHE A 27 -1.85 -4.70 -13.38
C PHE A 27 -2.02 -3.86 -14.65
N GLY A 28 -3.25 -3.49 -14.99
CA GLY A 28 -3.52 -2.72 -16.21
C GLY A 28 -2.86 -1.35 -16.27
N SER A 29 -2.59 -0.74 -15.11
CA SER A 29 -1.93 0.56 -15.01
C SER A 29 -0.43 0.48 -14.76
N TRP A 30 0.13 -0.73 -14.65
CA TRP A 30 1.55 -0.93 -14.37
C TRP A 30 2.37 -0.91 -15.64
N SER A 31 3.55 -0.32 -15.60
CA SER A 31 4.53 -0.46 -16.67
C SER A 31 5.21 -1.82 -16.57
N THR A 32 5.83 -2.25 -17.66
CA THR A 32 6.61 -3.50 -17.66
C THR A 32 7.74 -3.44 -16.63
N GLU A 33 8.42 -2.30 -16.53
CA GLU A 33 9.53 -2.11 -15.59
C GLU A 33 9.04 -2.22 -14.15
N GLN A 34 7.87 -1.70 -13.84
CA GLN A 34 7.27 -1.80 -12.50
C GLN A 34 6.95 -3.25 -12.15
N VAL A 35 6.34 -3.99 -13.08
CA VAL A 35 6.00 -5.40 -12.87
C VAL A 35 7.26 -6.22 -12.62
N VAL A 36 8.29 -6.03 -13.44
CA VAL A 36 9.56 -6.76 -13.30
C VAL A 36 10.22 -6.46 -11.95
N ALA A 37 10.27 -5.19 -11.57
CA ALA A 37 10.89 -4.79 -10.30
C ALA A 37 10.21 -5.43 -9.10
N VAL A 38 8.88 -5.38 -9.06
CA VAL A 38 8.12 -5.92 -7.93
C VAL A 38 8.11 -7.44 -7.93
N HIS A 39 7.98 -8.08 -9.11
CA HIS A 39 8.05 -9.53 -9.20
C HIS A 39 9.40 -10.06 -8.71
N GLY A 40 10.48 -9.35 -8.99
CA GLY A 40 11.83 -9.76 -8.62
C GLY A 40 12.17 -9.56 -7.14
N CYS A 41 11.36 -8.85 -6.37
CA CYS A 41 11.70 -8.51 -4.98
C CYS A 41 11.40 -9.63 -3.98
N GLY A 42 10.70 -10.68 -4.39
CA GLY A 42 10.36 -11.80 -3.51
C GLY A 42 9.05 -11.65 -2.76
N ALA A 43 8.39 -10.51 -2.87
CA ALA A 43 7.11 -10.27 -2.19
C ALA A 43 5.99 -11.10 -2.81
N LEU A 44 5.00 -11.43 -2.01
CA LEU A 44 3.78 -12.07 -2.48
C LEU A 44 2.83 -11.01 -3.02
N LEU A 45 2.35 -11.18 -4.26
CA LEU A 45 1.47 -10.21 -4.92
C LEU A 45 0.04 -10.70 -4.97
N ARG A 46 -0.90 -9.80 -4.68
CA ARG A 46 -2.34 -10.05 -4.77
C ARG A 46 -3.03 -8.88 -5.46
N THR A 47 -4.18 -9.14 -6.05
CA THR A 47 -5.00 -8.11 -6.70
C THR A 47 -6.33 -7.96 -5.95
N TRP A 48 -6.29 -7.33 -4.80
CA TRP A 48 -7.47 -6.93 -4.05
C TRP A 48 -7.69 -5.45 -4.31
N GLY A 49 -8.65 -5.13 -5.18
CA GLY A 49 -8.77 -3.81 -5.75
C GLY A 49 -9.44 -2.77 -4.88
N ASP A 50 -9.39 -1.55 -5.37
CA ASP A 50 -10.06 -0.37 -4.85
C ASP A 50 -9.72 -0.12 -3.38
N GLY A 51 -10.65 0.42 -2.61
CA GLY A 51 -10.43 0.70 -1.20
C GLY A 51 -10.18 -0.53 -0.35
N TYR A 52 -10.55 -1.72 -0.83
CA TYR A 52 -10.37 -2.95 -0.07
C TYR A 52 -8.90 -3.26 0.20
N GLY A 53 -8.04 -3.07 -0.79
CA GLY A 53 -6.60 -3.29 -0.62
C GLY A 53 -6.00 -2.38 0.46
N TYR A 54 -6.37 -1.12 0.47
CA TYR A 54 -5.91 -0.17 1.49
C TYR A 54 -6.45 -0.52 2.88
N ALA A 55 -7.69 -0.98 2.96
CA ALA A 55 -8.25 -1.44 4.23
C ALA A 55 -7.50 -2.66 4.77
N MET A 56 -7.05 -3.56 3.90
CA MET A 56 -6.24 -4.71 4.32
C MET A 56 -4.88 -4.29 4.87
N VAL A 57 -4.27 -3.24 4.31
CA VAL A 57 -3.04 -2.69 4.86
C VAL A 57 -3.29 -2.06 6.23
N ALA A 58 -4.36 -1.29 6.36
CA ALA A 58 -4.72 -0.62 7.62
C ALA A 58 -5.03 -1.61 8.74
N THR A 59 -5.43 -2.83 8.42
CA THR A 59 -5.74 -3.88 9.40
C THR A 59 -4.62 -4.91 9.56
N GLY A 60 -3.49 -4.74 8.87
CA GLY A 60 -2.34 -5.62 8.99
C GLY A 60 -2.43 -6.92 8.21
N VAL A 61 -3.45 -7.12 7.40
CA VAL A 61 -3.62 -8.34 6.59
C VAL A 61 -2.68 -8.32 5.40
N ALA A 62 -2.51 -7.15 4.75
CA ALA A 62 -1.51 -6.93 3.73
C ALA A 62 -0.50 -5.91 4.24
N ASP A 63 0.67 -5.84 3.61
CA ASP A 63 1.74 -4.96 4.06
C ASP A 63 1.81 -3.66 3.25
N ALA A 64 1.38 -3.69 1.99
CA ALA A 64 1.34 -2.50 1.15
C ALA A 64 0.31 -2.64 0.03
N MET A 65 -0.19 -1.49 -0.42
CA MET A 65 -1.05 -1.35 -1.60
C MET A 65 -0.35 -0.43 -2.59
N VAL A 66 -0.22 -0.88 -3.84
CA VAL A 66 0.51 -0.17 -4.89
C VAL A 66 -0.42 0.07 -6.07
N ASP A 67 -0.71 1.32 -6.37
CA ASP A 67 -1.51 1.71 -7.52
C ASP A 67 -0.77 2.77 -8.32
N PRO A 68 -0.12 2.41 -9.45
CA PRO A 68 0.60 3.38 -10.27
C PRO A 68 -0.26 4.48 -10.85
N ILE A 69 -1.55 4.20 -11.09
CA ILE A 69 -2.52 5.19 -11.53
C ILE A 69 -3.75 5.07 -10.65
N VAL A 70 -4.16 6.17 -10.04
CA VAL A 70 -5.29 6.18 -9.12
C VAL A 70 -6.00 7.53 -9.18
N ALA A 71 -7.33 7.52 -8.99
CA ALA A 71 -8.11 8.74 -8.87
C ALA A 71 -8.20 9.18 -7.40
N GLU A 72 -8.20 10.48 -7.18
CA GLU A 72 -8.22 11.07 -5.84
C GLU A 72 -9.37 10.55 -4.98
N TRP A 73 -10.57 10.48 -5.54
CA TRP A 73 -11.75 10.07 -4.79
C TRP A 73 -11.72 8.60 -4.34
N ASP A 74 -10.88 7.79 -4.97
CA ASP A 74 -10.72 6.39 -4.58
C ASP A 74 -9.83 6.24 -3.35
N VAL A 75 -8.86 7.14 -3.16
CA VAL A 75 -7.81 6.96 -2.15
C VAL A 75 -7.82 7.99 -1.03
N ALA A 76 -8.48 9.14 -1.20
CA ALA A 76 -8.48 10.19 -0.18
C ALA A 76 -8.95 9.68 1.20
N PRO A 77 -10.07 8.94 1.30
CA PRO A 77 -10.48 8.38 2.60
C PRO A 77 -9.50 7.34 3.12
N MET A 78 -8.89 6.57 2.24
CA MET A 78 -7.98 5.50 2.63
C MET A 78 -6.66 6.04 3.18
N SER A 79 -6.19 7.18 2.67
CA SER A 79 -4.97 7.80 3.20
C SER A 79 -5.13 8.20 4.66
N ILE A 80 -6.32 8.68 5.04
CA ILE A 80 -6.63 9.04 6.42
C ILE A 80 -6.68 7.79 7.30
N ILE A 81 -7.36 6.75 6.84
CA ILE A 81 -7.50 5.49 7.58
C ILE A 81 -6.12 4.86 7.82
N LEU A 82 -5.25 4.86 6.80
CA LEU A 82 -3.89 4.34 6.94
C LEU A 82 -3.08 5.12 7.96
N ALA A 83 -3.14 6.46 7.92
CA ALA A 83 -2.41 7.29 8.86
C ALA A 83 -2.86 7.02 10.30
N GLU A 84 -4.15 6.87 10.53
CA GLU A 84 -4.69 6.57 11.86
C GLU A 84 -4.29 5.18 12.34
N ALA A 85 -4.08 4.25 11.43
CA ALA A 85 -3.65 2.89 11.75
C ALA A 85 -2.13 2.75 11.95
N GLY A 86 -1.38 3.85 11.79
CA GLY A 86 0.07 3.85 11.94
C GLY A 86 0.83 3.63 10.64
N GLY A 87 0.15 3.59 9.51
CA GLY A 87 0.75 3.44 8.21
C GLY A 87 1.13 4.76 7.55
N ARG A 88 1.53 4.66 6.29
CA ARG A 88 1.94 5.82 5.50
C ARG A 88 1.35 5.72 4.10
N PHE A 89 0.93 6.86 3.54
CA PHE A 89 0.43 6.95 2.17
C PHE A 89 1.11 8.11 1.44
N THR A 90 1.67 7.82 0.27
CA THR A 90 2.22 8.84 -0.64
C THR A 90 1.94 8.44 -2.08
N ALA A 91 2.26 9.31 -3.03
CA ALA A 91 2.43 8.88 -4.41
C ALA A 91 3.68 7.99 -4.52
N LEU A 92 3.86 7.33 -5.66
CA LEU A 92 5.04 6.47 -5.86
C LEU A 92 6.36 7.24 -5.81
N ASP A 93 6.34 8.53 -6.10
CA ASP A 93 7.55 9.38 -6.01
C ASP A 93 7.78 9.95 -4.61
N GLY A 94 6.95 9.58 -3.64
CA GLY A 94 7.06 10.05 -2.27
C GLY A 94 6.28 11.33 -1.97
N THR A 95 5.63 11.94 -2.97
CA THR A 95 4.86 13.17 -2.77
C THR A 95 3.63 12.90 -1.90
N GLU A 96 3.44 13.71 -0.87
CA GLU A 96 2.27 13.60 -0.01
C GLU A 96 1.00 14.04 -0.73
N GLY A 97 -0.13 13.42 -0.38
CA GLY A 97 -1.44 13.79 -0.89
C GLY A 97 -2.06 12.71 -1.76
N ALA A 98 -3.39 12.63 -1.75
CA ALA A 98 -4.15 11.64 -2.50
C ALA A 98 -4.41 12.08 -3.94
N ASP A 99 -4.04 13.29 -4.30
CA ASP A 99 -4.32 13.91 -5.59
C ASP A 99 -3.14 13.87 -6.56
N ARG A 100 -2.19 12.96 -6.34
CA ARG A 100 -0.93 12.91 -7.10
C ARG A 100 -0.94 11.91 -8.26
N GLY A 101 -2.06 11.24 -8.50
CA GLY A 101 -2.24 10.34 -9.64
C GLY A 101 -1.71 8.93 -9.44
N SER A 102 -0.98 8.67 -8.39
CA SER A 102 -0.55 7.32 -7.99
C SER A 102 -0.70 7.16 -6.48
N GLY A 103 -0.67 5.92 -6.01
CA GLY A 103 -0.82 5.65 -4.59
C GLY A 103 0.08 4.52 -4.11
N LEU A 104 0.73 4.76 -2.98
CA LEU A 104 1.49 3.76 -2.26
C LEU A 104 1.11 3.85 -0.79
N GLY A 105 0.32 2.88 -0.32
CA GLY A 105 -0.07 2.78 1.08
C GLY A 105 0.65 1.62 1.73
N THR A 106 1.31 1.84 2.86
CA THR A 106 2.11 0.81 3.51
C THR A 106 1.93 0.83 5.02
N ASN A 107 2.56 -0.15 5.66
CA ASN A 107 2.69 -0.18 7.12
C ASN A 107 3.73 0.84 7.66
N GLY A 108 4.33 1.63 6.80
CA GLY A 108 5.36 2.61 7.15
C GLY A 108 6.77 2.05 7.18
N LEU A 109 6.95 0.78 7.49
CA LEU A 109 8.28 0.17 7.65
C LEU A 109 8.94 -0.16 6.32
N ILE A 110 8.15 -0.51 5.29
CA ILE A 110 8.68 -0.88 3.96
C ILE A 110 8.45 0.21 2.92
N HIS A 111 7.94 1.37 3.31
CA HIS A 111 7.56 2.44 2.37
C HIS A 111 8.76 2.92 1.54
N ASP A 112 9.86 3.25 2.19
CA ASP A 112 11.05 3.74 1.49
C ASP A 112 11.69 2.66 0.63
N GLN A 113 11.66 1.40 1.08
CA GLN A 113 12.14 0.26 0.30
C GLN A 113 11.35 0.14 -1.01
N LEU A 114 10.03 0.26 -0.94
CA LEU A 114 9.17 0.17 -2.13
C LEU A 114 9.36 1.36 -3.06
N MET A 115 9.49 2.57 -2.53
CA MET A 115 9.75 3.75 -3.38
C MET A 115 11.09 3.62 -4.12
N ALA A 116 12.10 3.06 -3.49
CA ALA A 116 13.39 2.84 -4.13
C ALA A 116 13.34 1.72 -5.18
N LEU A 117 12.47 0.73 -4.97
CA LEU A 117 12.36 -0.45 -5.83
C LEU A 117 11.51 -0.19 -7.08
N ILE A 118 10.40 0.52 -6.94
CA ILE A 118 9.40 0.65 -7.99
C ILE A 118 9.68 1.89 -8.84
N PRO A 119 9.93 1.72 -10.16
CA PRO A 119 10.07 2.87 -11.06
C PRO A 119 8.77 3.70 -11.10
N HIS A 120 8.93 5.02 -11.20
CA HIS A 120 7.79 5.92 -11.24
C HIS A 120 7.93 7.02 -12.27
#